data_016570105fe26a8e20f021de6525a12b
#
_entry.id   016570105fe26a8e20f021de6525a12b
#
_cell.length_a   1.000
_cell.length_b   1.000
_cell.length_c   1.000
_cell.angle_alpha   90.00
_cell.angle_beta   90.00
_cell.angle_gamma   90.00
#
_symmetry.space_group_name_H-M   'P 1'
#
loop_
_entity.id
_entity.type
_entity.pdbx_description
1 polymer ?
#
loop_
_entity_poly.entity_id
_entity_poly.type
_entity_poly.pdbx_seq_one_letter_code
_entity_poly.pdbx_strand_id
1 'polypeptide(L)'
;NGVQLASNQVHYSLLNRTIEKQGVLARCKELGVRLIAYCPLERGLLTGKYNAQNLPSGSRARKYKDLIPKIQPLFTLMTEIGQDHGGKSSAQVALNWVICKGAMPIPGAKNSAQAQQNAGALGWRLTEEQVARLDFASHAIMEPTMTAH
;
A
#
# COMPACT_ATOMS: atom_id res chain seq x y z
N ASN A 1 -28.30 -14.64 -12.08
CA ASN A 1 -29.25 -13.91 -11.19
C ASN A 1 -29.41 -12.43 -11.56
N GLY A 2 -28.77 -11.88 -12.61
CA GLY A 2 -29.04 -10.54 -13.13
C GLY A 2 -28.71 -9.34 -12.21
N VAL A 3 -28.19 -9.57 -11.01
CA VAL A 3 -27.76 -8.50 -10.10
C VAL A 3 -26.31 -8.14 -10.38
N GLN A 4 -26.08 -6.88 -10.75
CA GLN A 4 -24.72 -6.36 -10.97
C GLN A 4 -24.09 -5.98 -9.63
N LEU A 5 -22.91 -6.54 -9.33
CA LEU A 5 -22.13 -6.17 -8.15
C LEU A 5 -21.49 -4.78 -8.36
N ALA A 6 -21.79 -3.82 -7.49
CA ALA A 6 -21.26 -2.46 -7.61
C ALA A 6 -19.78 -2.36 -7.16
N SER A 7 -19.43 -3.06 -6.07
CA SER A 7 -18.09 -3.02 -5.49
C SER A 7 -17.72 -4.31 -4.77
N ASN A 8 -16.41 -4.51 -4.60
CA ASN A 8 -15.84 -5.57 -3.77
C ASN A 8 -14.79 -4.95 -2.85
N GLN A 9 -14.90 -5.16 -1.54
CA GLN A 9 -13.98 -4.61 -0.56
C GLN A 9 -13.01 -5.69 -0.09
N VAL A 10 -11.71 -5.43 -0.26
CA VAL A 10 -10.63 -6.39 -0.02
C VAL A 10 -9.45 -5.76 0.72
N HIS A 11 -8.64 -6.58 1.39
CA HIS A 11 -7.36 -6.13 1.92
C HIS A 11 -6.37 -5.94 0.76
N TYR A 12 -5.94 -4.71 0.52
CA TYR A 12 -5.01 -4.42 -0.57
C TYR A 12 -4.07 -3.26 -0.24
N SER A 13 -2.78 -3.50 -0.36
CA SER A 13 -1.69 -2.56 -0.10
C SER A 13 -0.40 -3.03 -0.76
N LEU A 14 0.65 -2.21 -0.71
CA LEU A 14 2.00 -2.63 -1.11
C LEU A 14 2.52 -3.87 -0.35
N LEU A 15 2.07 -4.10 0.88
CA LEU A 15 2.48 -5.26 1.70
C LEU A 15 1.45 -6.41 1.71
N ASN A 16 0.33 -6.26 1.00
CA ASN A 16 -0.65 -7.34 0.80
C ASN A 16 -1.22 -7.27 -0.62
N ARG A 17 -0.66 -8.07 -1.49
CA ARG A 17 -1.01 -8.13 -2.92
C ARG A 17 -1.66 -9.47 -3.31
N THR A 18 -2.18 -10.19 -2.33
CA THR A 18 -2.79 -11.52 -2.52
C THR A 18 -3.85 -11.53 -3.61
N ILE A 19 -4.67 -10.46 -3.68
CA ILE A 19 -5.74 -10.32 -4.67
C ILE A 19 -5.25 -10.24 -6.13
N GLU A 20 -4.01 -9.82 -6.35
CA GLU A 20 -3.39 -9.84 -7.69
C GLU A 20 -3.10 -11.28 -8.11
N LYS A 21 -2.46 -12.07 -7.22
CA LYS A 21 -2.13 -13.49 -7.45
C LYS A 21 -3.39 -14.35 -7.62
N GLN A 22 -4.48 -14.01 -6.92
CA GLN A 22 -5.77 -14.70 -7.02
C GLN A 22 -6.62 -14.27 -8.21
N GLY A 23 -6.17 -13.29 -9.01
CA GLY A 23 -6.91 -12.78 -10.16
C GLY A 23 -8.13 -11.90 -9.81
N VAL A 24 -8.36 -11.59 -8.51
CA VAL A 24 -9.52 -10.79 -8.06
C VAL A 24 -9.47 -9.38 -8.63
N LEU A 25 -8.28 -8.75 -8.62
CA LEU A 25 -8.09 -7.40 -9.17
C LEU A 25 -8.45 -7.37 -10.67
N ALA A 26 -7.92 -8.31 -11.44
CA ALA A 26 -8.19 -8.41 -12.89
C ALA A 26 -9.68 -8.66 -13.16
N ARG A 27 -10.29 -9.57 -12.41
CA ARG A 27 -11.71 -9.91 -12.59
C ARG A 27 -12.66 -8.77 -12.23
N CYS A 28 -12.38 -8.04 -11.16
CA CYS A 28 -13.16 -6.85 -10.82
C CYS A 28 -13.09 -5.80 -11.93
N LYS A 29 -11.90 -5.56 -12.49
CA LYS A 29 -11.70 -4.63 -13.60
C LYS A 29 -12.48 -5.04 -14.85
N GLU A 30 -12.42 -6.33 -15.23
CA GLU A 30 -13.13 -6.90 -16.38
C GLU A 30 -14.65 -6.76 -16.23
N LEU A 31 -15.17 -6.99 -15.04
CA LEU A 31 -16.62 -6.91 -14.76
C LEU A 31 -17.13 -5.49 -14.43
N GLY A 32 -16.28 -4.48 -14.45
CA GLY A 32 -16.65 -3.11 -14.04
C GLY A 32 -17.00 -2.99 -12.55
N VAL A 33 -16.59 -3.94 -11.71
CA VAL A 33 -16.80 -3.93 -10.26
C VAL A 33 -15.73 -3.05 -9.62
N ARG A 34 -16.15 -2.04 -8.84
CA ARG A 34 -15.21 -1.15 -8.14
C ARG A 34 -14.52 -1.89 -6.99
N LEU A 35 -13.20 -1.93 -7.02
CA LEU A 35 -12.44 -2.52 -5.95
C LEU A 35 -12.15 -1.46 -4.87
N ILE A 36 -12.51 -1.77 -3.62
CA ILE A 36 -12.29 -0.91 -2.44
C ILE A 36 -11.20 -1.57 -1.59
N ALA A 37 -10.09 -0.85 -1.39
CA ALA A 37 -8.93 -1.33 -0.66
C ALA A 37 -8.99 -0.90 0.81
N TYR A 38 -9.28 -1.83 1.73
CA TYR A 38 -9.14 -1.56 3.16
C TYR A 38 -7.71 -1.82 3.65
N CYS A 39 -7.31 -1.19 4.74
CA CYS A 39 -5.96 -1.21 5.30
C CYS A 39 -4.86 -0.84 4.28
N PRO A 40 -5.04 0.17 3.40
CA PRO A 40 -4.08 0.47 2.33
C PRO A 40 -2.71 0.94 2.85
N LEU A 41 -2.62 1.35 4.11
CA LEU A 41 -1.37 1.76 4.80
C LEU A 41 -0.85 0.73 5.80
N GLU A 42 -1.38 -0.51 5.79
CA GLU A 42 -0.98 -1.58 6.72
C GLU A 42 -0.93 -1.14 8.18
N ARG A 43 -2.03 -0.53 8.64
CA ARG A 43 -2.16 -0.04 10.02
C ARG A 43 -1.03 0.92 10.44
N GLY A 44 -0.51 1.67 9.48
CA GLY A 44 0.53 2.67 9.67
C GLY A 44 1.96 2.21 9.38
N LEU A 45 2.21 0.98 8.97
CA LEU A 45 3.54 0.52 8.57
C LEU A 45 4.09 1.31 7.38
N LEU A 46 3.23 1.63 6.41
CA LEU A 46 3.61 2.35 5.18
C LEU A 46 3.66 3.88 5.35
N THR A 47 3.48 4.39 6.57
CA THR A 47 3.53 5.85 6.83
C THR A 47 4.92 6.36 7.23
N GLY A 48 5.89 5.46 7.49
CA GLY A 48 7.20 5.81 8.06
C GLY A 48 7.20 6.07 9.56
N LYS A 49 6.04 5.95 10.20
CA LYS A 49 5.90 6.14 11.64
C LYS A 49 6.77 5.17 12.46
N TYR A 50 6.93 3.94 11.93
CA TYR A 50 7.64 2.87 12.62
C TYR A 50 9.00 2.60 11.97
N ASN A 51 10.02 2.53 12.81
CA ASN A 51 11.41 2.20 12.44
C ASN A 51 12.07 1.44 13.59
N ALA A 52 13.36 1.15 13.50
CA ALA A 52 14.11 0.40 14.51
C ALA A 52 14.09 1.06 15.90
N GLN A 53 14.00 2.41 15.96
CA GLN A 53 13.97 3.19 17.18
C GLN A 53 12.55 3.47 17.69
N ASN A 54 11.53 3.29 16.84
CA ASN A 54 10.13 3.56 17.16
C ASN A 54 9.24 2.39 16.73
N LEU A 55 9.21 1.35 17.53
CA LEU A 55 8.38 0.18 17.29
C LEU A 55 6.93 0.42 17.74
N PRO A 56 5.93 -0.21 17.10
CA PRO A 56 4.56 -0.18 17.61
C PRO A 56 4.49 -0.83 19.00
N SER A 57 3.54 -0.42 19.82
CA SER A 57 3.32 -0.98 21.16
C SER A 57 2.48 -2.28 21.12
N GLY A 58 2.56 -3.05 22.21
CA GLY A 58 1.74 -4.25 22.44
C GLY A 58 2.07 -5.42 21.53
N SER A 59 1.07 -6.26 21.22
CA SER A 59 1.23 -7.46 20.40
C SER A 59 1.77 -7.19 18.98
N ARG A 60 1.57 -5.99 18.46
CA ARG A 60 2.10 -5.55 17.17
C ARG A 60 3.62 -5.39 17.17
N ALA A 61 4.23 -5.04 18.29
CA ALA A 61 5.68 -4.92 18.40
C ALA A 61 6.38 -6.22 18.01
N ARG A 62 5.90 -7.36 18.55
CA ARG A 62 6.45 -8.69 18.24
C ARG A 62 6.29 -9.04 16.76
N LYS A 63 5.07 -8.80 16.20
CA LYS A 63 4.77 -9.11 14.79
C LYS A 63 5.61 -8.31 13.81
N TYR A 64 5.90 -7.03 14.12
CA TYR A 64 6.54 -6.11 13.18
C TYR A 64 8.03 -5.95 13.39
N LYS A 65 8.59 -6.46 14.50
CA LYS A 65 10.02 -6.36 14.81
C LYS A 65 10.90 -6.86 13.65
N ASP A 66 10.56 -8.01 13.09
CA ASP A 66 11.33 -8.62 11.98
C ASP A 66 10.92 -8.07 10.60
N LEU A 67 9.75 -7.47 10.51
CA LEU A 67 9.24 -6.90 9.25
C LEU A 67 9.77 -5.49 9.00
N ILE A 68 9.89 -4.66 10.05
CA ILE A 68 10.32 -3.26 9.92
C ILE A 68 11.67 -3.11 9.23
N PRO A 69 12.73 -3.87 9.55
CA PRO A 69 13.97 -3.81 8.80
C PRO A 69 13.83 -4.21 7.33
N LYS A 70 12.96 -5.18 7.03
CA LYS A 70 12.73 -5.69 5.67
C LYS A 70 12.00 -4.69 4.78
N ILE A 71 11.12 -3.84 5.35
CA ILE A 71 10.39 -2.81 4.59
C ILE A 71 11.21 -1.53 4.38
N GLN A 72 12.37 -1.40 5.01
CA GLN A 72 13.18 -0.17 4.91
C GLN A 72 13.56 0.20 3.47
N PRO A 73 13.98 -0.72 2.58
CA PRO A 73 14.25 -0.39 1.19
C PRO A 73 13.02 0.12 0.43
N LEU A 74 11.85 -0.47 0.67
CA LEU A 74 10.59 0.01 0.11
C LEU A 74 10.26 1.41 0.61
N PHE A 75 10.50 1.67 1.90
CA PHE A 75 10.26 2.96 2.51
C PHE A 75 11.18 4.05 1.91
N THR A 76 12.46 3.75 1.72
CA THR A 76 13.41 4.65 1.05
C THR A 76 12.93 4.98 -0.36
N LEU A 77 12.54 3.97 -1.14
CA LEU A 77 12.00 4.15 -2.49
C LEU A 77 10.74 5.04 -2.50
N MET A 78 9.79 4.81 -1.56
CA MET A 78 8.60 5.67 -1.46
C MET A 78 8.96 7.11 -1.13
N THR A 79 9.98 7.33 -0.32
CA THR A 79 10.46 8.68 0.04
C THR A 79 11.08 9.37 -1.18
N GLU A 80 11.95 8.70 -1.94
CA GLU A 80 12.54 9.21 -3.17
C GLU A 80 11.45 9.61 -4.17
N ILE A 81 10.52 8.70 -4.46
CA ILE A 81 9.39 8.96 -5.36
C ILE A 81 8.55 10.14 -4.86
N GLY A 82 8.34 10.25 -3.55
CA GLY A 82 7.60 11.37 -2.97
C GLY A 82 8.29 12.72 -3.21
N GLN A 83 9.62 12.77 -3.18
CA GLN A 83 10.37 13.99 -3.51
C GLN A 83 10.20 14.38 -4.97
N ASP A 84 10.22 13.43 -5.91
CA ASP A 84 9.99 13.68 -7.34
C ASP A 84 8.59 14.30 -7.61
N HIS A 85 7.63 14.06 -6.71
CA HIS A 85 6.27 14.58 -6.78
C HIS A 85 6.01 15.77 -5.84
N GLY A 86 7.02 16.61 -5.60
CA GLY A 86 6.88 17.85 -4.83
C GLY A 86 6.74 17.62 -3.33
N GLY A 87 7.43 16.63 -2.78
CA GLY A 87 7.49 16.36 -1.34
C GLY A 87 6.29 15.58 -0.82
N LYS A 88 5.71 14.70 -1.63
CA LYS A 88 4.65 13.77 -1.18
C LYS A 88 5.20 12.81 -0.12
N SER A 89 4.41 12.56 0.90
CA SER A 89 4.79 11.61 1.96
C SER A 89 4.73 10.16 1.46
N SER A 90 5.47 9.27 2.12
CA SER A 90 5.42 7.83 1.83
C SER A 90 4.00 7.25 1.93
N ALA A 91 3.19 7.75 2.87
CA ALA A 91 1.78 7.38 2.96
C ALA A 91 1.00 7.79 1.70
N GLN A 92 1.23 9.00 1.19
CA GLN A 92 0.60 9.47 -0.04
C GLN A 92 1.05 8.68 -1.26
N VAL A 93 2.32 8.32 -1.35
CA VAL A 93 2.86 7.43 -2.41
C VAL A 93 2.19 6.06 -2.34
N ALA A 94 2.10 5.45 -1.16
CA ALA A 94 1.45 4.15 -0.98
C ALA A 94 -0.04 4.17 -1.36
N LEU A 95 -0.77 5.23 -0.99
CA LEU A 95 -2.18 5.41 -1.38
C LEU A 95 -2.32 5.65 -2.89
N ASN A 96 -1.44 6.47 -3.48
CA ASN A 96 -1.45 6.74 -4.91
C ASN A 96 -1.13 5.48 -5.73
N TRP A 97 -0.26 4.60 -5.22
CA TRP A 97 -0.01 3.30 -5.83
C TRP A 97 -1.30 2.46 -5.91
N VAL A 98 -2.09 2.38 -4.83
CA VAL A 98 -3.40 1.69 -4.84
C VAL A 98 -4.34 2.28 -5.90
N ILE A 99 -4.36 3.63 -6.02
CA ILE A 99 -5.16 4.33 -7.03
C ILE A 99 -4.67 3.97 -8.45
N CYS A 100 -3.36 3.95 -8.67
CA CYS A 100 -2.76 3.59 -9.96
C CYS A 100 -3.07 2.14 -10.36
N LYS A 101 -3.20 1.24 -9.39
CA LYS A 101 -3.64 -0.16 -9.60
C LYS A 101 -5.14 -0.28 -9.91
N GLY A 102 -5.89 0.82 -9.88
CA GLY A 102 -7.33 0.85 -10.20
C GLY A 102 -8.25 0.54 -9.02
N ALA A 103 -7.75 0.57 -7.80
CA ALA A 103 -8.53 0.39 -6.59
C ALA A 103 -8.76 1.73 -5.85
N MET A 104 -9.83 1.81 -5.07
CA MET A 104 -10.15 2.95 -4.23
C MET A 104 -9.66 2.69 -2.80
N PRO A 105 -8.59 3.37 -2.33
CA PRO A 105 -8.13 3.20 -0.95
C PRO A 105 -9.10 3.86 0.04
N ILE A 106 -9.35 3.19 1.17
CA ILE A 106 -10.11 3.73 2.31
C ILE A 106 -9.22 3.78 3.56
N PRO A 107 -8.25 4.72 3.61
CA PRO A 107 -7.37 4.86 4.76
C PRO A 107 -8.13 5.42 5.97
N GLY A 108 -7.84 4.87 7.15
CA GLY A 108 -8.36 5.43 8.40
C GLY A 108 -7.72 6.79 8.72
N ALA A 109 -8.48 7.68 9.34
CA ALA A 109 -8.00 8.94 9.90
C ALA A 109 -8.59 9.15 11.30
N LYS A 110 -7.77 9.55 12.26
CA LYS A 110 -8.18 9.82 13.65
C LYS A 110 -8.47 11.31 13.92
N ASN A 111 -8.03 12.16 13.00
CA ASN A 111 -8.20 13.62 13.10
C ASN A 111 -8.16 14.25 11.70
N SER A 112 -8.50 15.53 11.61
CA SER A 112 -8.55 16.29 10.36
C SER A 112 -7.19 16.35 9.64
N ALA A 113 -6.09 16.47 10.38
CA ALA A 113 -4.75 16.50 9.77
C ALA A 113 -4.43 15.19 9.03
N GLN A 114 -4.77 14.03 9.62
CA GLN A 114 -4.61 12.74 8.95
C GLN A 114 -5.54 12.60 7.74
N ALA A 115 -6.76 13.12 7.80
CA ALA A 115 -7.67 13.12 6.66
C ALA A 115 -7.11 13.97 5.50
N GLN A 116 -6.59 15.16 5.80
CA GLN A 116 -5.93 16.03 4.80
C GLN A 116 -4.67 15.38 4.21
N GLN A 117 -3.84 14.74 5.03
CA GLN A 117 -2.69 13.97 4.58
C GLN A 117 -3.09 12.86 3.60
N ASN A 118 -4.13 12.10 3.93
CA ASN A 118 -4.63 11.04 3.07
C ASN A 118 -5.18 11.60 1.75
N ALA A 119 -5.92 12.72 1.80
CA ALA A 119 -6.45 13.40 0.62
C ALA A 119 -5.35 13.92 -0.31
N GLY A 120 -4.16 14.23 0.22
CA GLY A 120 -2.99 14.62 -0.57
C GLY A 120 -2.44 13.52 -1.49
N ALA A 121 -2.97 12.31 -1.40
CA ALA A 121 -2.71 11.24 -2.38
C ALA A 121 -3.45 11.45 -3.70
N LEU A 122 -4.41 12.37 -3.77
CA LEU A 122 -5.21 12.69 -4.96
C LEU A 122 -4.57 13.83 -5.76
N GLY A 123 -5.00 13.97 -7.03
CA GLY A 123 -4.60 15.09 -7.90
C GLY A 123 -3.26 14.92 -8.60
N TRP A 124 -2.61 13.79 -8.46
CA TRP A 124 -1.37 13.41 -9.15
C TRP A 124 -1.33 11.90 -9.39
N ARG A 125 -0.37 11.40 -10.14
CA ARG A 125 -0.23 9.96 -10.41
C ARG A 125 1.24 9.57 -10.47
N LEU A 126 1.54 8.39 -9.96
CA LEU A 126 2.80 7.70 -10.20
C LEU A 126 2.95 7.37 -11.69
N THR A 127 4.16 7.41 -12.20
CA THR A 127 4.48 6.87 -13.53
C THR A 127 4.40 5.35 -13.53
N GLU A 128 4.25 4.75 -14.71
CA GLU A 128 4.26 3.28 -14.84
C GLU A 128 5.58 2.67 -14.34
N GLU A 129 6.69 3.36 -14.58
CA GLU A 129 8.01 2.95 -14.06
C GLU A 129 8.04 2.97 -12.53
N GLN A 130 7.53 4.04 -11.90
CA GLN A 130 7.48 4.15 -10.44
C GLN A 130 6.58 3.07 -9.82
N VAL A 131 5.43 2.77 -10.45
CA VAL A 131 4.57 1.66 -10.05
C VAL A 131 5.31 0.34 -10.13
N ALA A 132 6.02 0.08 -11.24
CA ALA A 132 6.78 -1.16 -11.42
C ALA A 132 7.93 -1.31 -10.39
N ARG A 133 8.65 -0.22 -10.08
CA ARG A 133 9.69 -0.20 -9.02
C ARG A 133 9.10 -0.53 -7.64
N LEU A 134 7.96 0.04 -7.31
CA LEU A 134 7.23 -0.23 -6.06
C LEU A 134 6.73 -1.69 -6.02
N ASP A 135 6.22 -2.20 -7.13
CA ASP A 135 5.79 -3.59 -7.28
C ASP A 135 6.94 -4.56 -7.03
N PHE A 136 8.10 -4.30 -7.61
CA PHE A 136 9.30 -5.12 -7.42
C PHE A 136 9.81 -5.10 -5.98
N ALA A 137 9.95 -3.90 -5.40
CA ALA A 137 10.42 -3.73 -4.03
C ALA A 137 9.48 -4.39 -3.00
N SER A 138 8.15 -4.28 -3.21
CA SER A 138 7.17 -4.91 -2.32
C SER A 138 7.13 -6.43 -2.45
N HIS A 139 7.34 -6.96 -3.67
CA HIS A 139 7.37 -8.40 -3.92
C HIS A 139 8.49 -9.10 -3.15
N ALA A 140 9.69 -8.52 -3.15
CA ALA A 140 10.85 -9.02 -2.42
C ALA A 140 10.62 -9.13 -0.89
N ILE A 141 9.70 -8.34 -0.34
CA ILE A 141 9.36 -8.36 1.09
C ILE A 141 8.34 -9.48 1.41
N MET A 142 7.41 -9.72 0.48
CA MET A 142 6.30 -10.65 0.71
C MET A 142 6.65 -12.11 0.44
N GLU A 143 7.66 -12.39 -0.37
CA GLU A 143 8.18 -13.73 -0.56
C GLU A 143 9.26 -13.99 0.49
N PRO A 144 9.13 -15.06 1.31
CA PRO A 144 10.26 -15.50 2.11
C PRO A 144 11.38 -15.85 1.13
N THR A 145 12.57 -15.26 1.33
CA THR A 145 13.78 -15.68 0.64
C THR A 145 13.84 -17.20 0.71
N MET A 146 13.61 -17.86 -0.42
CA MET A 146 14.03 -19.24 -0.58
C MET A 146 15.56 -19.19 -0.46
N THR A 147 16.04 -19.41 0.76
CA THR A 147 17.44 -19.74 0.98
C THR A 147 17.72 -21.00 0.18
N ALA A 148 18.44 -20.81 -0.92
CA ALA A 148 19.04 -21.92 -1.64
C ALA A 148 19.92 -22.70 -0.63
N HIS A 149 19.55 -23.94 -0.42
CA HIS A 149 20.43 -24.93 0.19
C HIS A 149 21.39 -25.45 -0.87
#